data_9fc77f60b0384416a8e65f862f35a2ca
#
_entry.id   9fc77f60b0384416a8e65f862f35a2ca
#
_cell.length_a   1.000
_cell.length_b   1.000
_cell.length_c   1.000
_cell.angle_alpha   90.00
_cell.angle_beta   90.00
_cell.angle_gamma   90.00
#
_symmetry.space_group_name_H-M   'P 1'
#
loop_
_entity.id
_entity.type
_entity.pdbx_description
1 polymer ?
#
loop_
_entity_poly.entity_id
_entity_poly.type
_entity_poly.pdbx_seq_one_letter_code
_entity_poly.pdbx_strand_id
1 'polypeptide(L)'
;HLKHLNKKWIDFFVNWMERMVREYRIGVYISSVLILVLSIIGIYQIEITGSRIEDLPKNTHYFKDIRFFEEEFDGIMPMEIVVDTKRKNGAIKPATLRRMDQLGTVIEETPELSRPVSVVDLIKYSKQAFYNGIPKYYQLPTSQENTFIMDMVRKSSGEGNLLQSFVDSTGQNARLTTYLRDVKIDRMEEIEMDIQKAIAKFFPEERYNVFMTGK
;
A
#
# COMPACT_ATOMS: atom_id res chain seq x y z
N HIS A 1 -6.78 62.51 9.23
CA HIS A 1 -5.56 61.63 9.19
C HIS A 1 -5.47 60.79 7.90
N LEU A 2 -5.14 61.50 6.73
CA LEU A 2 -4.98 60.80 5.44
C LEU A 2 -3.55 61.01 4.88
N LYS A 3 -2.55 60.82 5.72
CA LYS A 3 -1.11 61.05 5.36
C LYS A 3 -0.45 59.88 4.62
N HIS A 4 -1.16 58.75 4.39
CA HIS A 4 -0.58 57.57 3.73
C HIS A 4 -0.97 57.41 2.25
N LEU A 5 -1.81 58.28 1.70
CA LEU A 5 -2.33 58.18 0.32
C LEU A 5 -1.49 58.84 -0.75
N ASN A 6 -0.47 59.60 -0.39
CA ASN A 6 0.41 60.29 -1.36
C ASN A 6 1.76 59.59 -1.54
N LYS A 7 1.78 58.34 -1.88
CA LYS A 7 3.00 57.71 -2.39
C LYS A 7 3.03 57.83 -3.91
N LYS A 8 3.85 58.69 -4.44
CA LYS A 8 4.07 58.92 -5.90
C LYS A 8 4.26 57.60 -6.67
N TRP A 9 4.71 56.57 -6.03
CA TRP A 9 4.85 55.21 -6.57
C TRP A 9 3.49 54.53 -6.82
N ILE A 10 2.51 54.76 -5.95
CA ILE A 10 1.15 54.22 -6.13
C ILE A 10 0.45 54.87 -7.28
N ASP A 11 0.55 56.23 -7.38
CA ASP A 11 -0.04 56.99 -8.47
C ASP A 11 0.61 56.62 -9.81
N PHE A 12 1.93 56.43 -9.84
CA PHE A 12 2.63 55.93 -11.02
C PHE A 12 2.13 54.56 -11.46
N PHE A 13 1.99 53.66 -10.51
CA PHE A 13 1.54 52.29 -10.79
C PHE A 13 0.08 52.26 -11.28
N VAL A 14 -0.81 53.03 -10.66
CA VAL A 14 -2.22 53.13 -11.05
C VAL A 14 -2.34 53.73 -12.44
N ASN A 15 -1.65 54.86 -12.73
CA ASN A 15 -1.66 55.50 -14.04
C ASN A 15 -1.05 54.58 -15.13
N TRP A 16 -0.01 53.81 -14.81
CA TRP A 16 0.57 52.83 -15.72
C TRP A 16 -0.42 51.69 -16.03
N MET A 17 -1.09 51.18 -15.02
CA MET A 17 -2.14 50.14 -15.20
C MET A 17 -3.32 50.67 -16.02
N GLU A 18 -3.79 51.91 -15.72
CA GLU A 18 -4.88 52.55 -16.46
C GLU A 18 -4.52 52.68 -17.94
N ARG A 19 -3.32 53.18 -18.24
CA ARG A 19 -2.82 53.29 -19.61
C ARG A 19 -2.75 51.96 -20.32
N MET A 20 -2.24 50.92 -19.63
CA MET A 20 -2.15 49.59 -20.18
C MET A 20 -3.52 49.00 -20.56
N VAL A 21 -4.50 49.12 -19.68
CA VAL A 21 -5.86 48.62 -19.92
C VAL A 21 -6.60 49.45 -20.97
N ARG A 22 -6.32 50.75 -21.07
CA ARG A 22 -7.04 51.66 -21.94
C ARG A 22 -6.50 51.69 -23.36
N GLU A 23 -5.17 51.75 -23.54
CA GLU A 23 -4.49 51.84 -24.82
C GLU A 23 -4.12 50.50 -25.44
N TYR A 24 -3.82 49.48 -24.60
CA TYR A 24 -3.33 48.17 -25.05
C TYR A 24 -4.28 47.02 -24.74
N ARG A 25 -5.59 47.22 -24.84
CA ARG A 25 -6.61 46.20 -24.51
C ARG A 25 -6.34 44.85 -25.18
N ILE A 26 -6.03 44.88 -26.49
CA ILE A 26 -5.75 43.68 -27.26
C ILE A 26 -4.49 42.97 -26.72
N GLY A 27 -3.44 43.70 -26.36
CA GLY A 27 -2.23 43.15 -25.76
C GLY A 27 -2.50 42.47 -24.41
N VAL A 28 -3.36 43.06 -23.57
CA VAL A 28 -3.75 42.47 -22.30
C VAL A 28 -4.52 41.15 -22.51
N TYR A 29 -5.46 41.09 -23.45
CA TYR A 29 -6.17 39.87 -23.77
C TYR A 29 -5.25 38.79 -24.32
N ILE A 30 -4.35 39.11 -25.23
CA ILE A 30 -3.39 38.18 -25.81
C ILE A 30 -2.47 37.64 -24.71
N SER A 31 -1.92 38.48 -23.84
CA SER A 31 -1.04 38.05 -22.74
C SER A 31 -1.78 37.18 -21.74
N SER A 32 -3.04 37.49 -21.42
CA SER A 32 -3.86 36.66 -20.50
C SER A 32 -4.13 35.29 -21.08
N VAL A 33 -4.49 35.21 -22.37
CA VAL A 33 -4.69 33.93 -23.05
C VAL A 33 -3.39 33.12 -23.11
N LEU A 34 -2.27 33.79 -23.42
CA LEU A 34 -0.96 33.14 -23.48
C LEU A 34 -0.55 32.59 -22.11
N ILE A 35 -0.72 33.33 -21.02
CA ILE A 35 -0.47 32.86 -19.65
C ILE A 35 -1.37 31.67 -19.31
N LEU A 36 -2.64 31.74 -19.68
CA LEU A 36 -3.59 30.65 -19.44
C LEU A 36 -3.16 29.36 -20.17
N VAL A 37 -2.78 29.48 -21.45
CA VAL A 37 -2.27 28.32 -22.22
C VAL A 37 -1.00 27.75 -21.60
N LEU A 38 -0.03 28.61 -21.23
CA LEU A 38 1.20 28.16 -20.57
C LEU A 38 0.91 27.51 -19.21
N SER A 39 -0.05 28.03 -18.45
CA SER A 39 -0.46 27.44 -17.18
C SER A 39 -1.07 26.05 -17.36
N ILE A 40 -1.92 25.86 -18.37
CA ILE A 40 -2.48 24.55 -18.70
C ILE A 40 -1.38 23.56 -19.07
N ILE A 41 -0.44 23.97 -19.94
CA ILE A 41 0.70 23.13 -20.31
C ILE A 41 1.53 22.79 -19.07
N GLY A 42 1.78 23.77 -18.18
CA GLY A 42 2.52 23.54 -16.92
C GLY A 42 1.83 22.55 -16.00
N ILE A 43 0.51 22.61 -15.88
CA ILE A 43 -0.26 21.65 -15.08
C ILE A 43 -0.11 20.22 -15.61
N TYR A 44 -0.15 20.03 -16.93
CA TYR A 44 0.05 18.71 -17.53
C TYR A 44 1.48 18.15 -17.39
N GLN A 45 2.46 19.00 -17.08
CA GLN A 45 3.84 18.57 -16.85
C GLN A 45 4.17 18.31 -15.38
N ILE A 46 3.24 18.58 -14.45
CA ILE A 46 3.44 18.26 -13.03
C ILE A 46 3.26 16.77 -12.86
N GLU A 47 4.37 16.06 -12.71
CA GLU A 47 4.37 14.68 -12.21
C GLU A 47 4.13 14.71 -10.69
N ILE A 48 3.07 14.08 -10.25
CA ILE A 48 2.83 13.88 -8.81
C ILE A 48 3.68 12.71 -8.37
N THR A 49 4.91 12.99 -7.97
CA THR A 49 5.85 12.02 -7.41
C THR A 49 5.43 11.66 -5.99
N GLY A 50 4.41 11.03 -5.67
CA GLY A 50 3.96 10.76 -4.30
C GLY A 50 4.84 9.84 -3.46
N SER A 51 6.15 9.80 -3.73
CA SER A 51 7.15 9.13 -2.88
C SER A 51 7.21 9.83 -1.53
N ARG A 52 6.97 9.10 -0.46
CA ARG A 52 7.00 9.62 0.91
C ARG A 52 8.42 9.82 1.43
N ILE A 53 9.39 9.11 0.85
CA ILE A 53 10.81 9.16 1.27
C ILE A 53 11.56 10.25 0.52
N GLU A 54 11.26 10.48 -0.77
CA GLU A 54 11.98 11.47 -1.58
C GLU A 54 11.81 12.91 -1.08
N ASP A 55 10.71 13.22 -0.42
CA ASP A 55 10.42 14.53 0.18
C ASP A 55 11.19 14.78 1.48
N LEU A 56 11.84 13.76 2.04
CA LEU A 56 12.60 13.89 3.28
C LEU A 56 14.01 14.44 3.02
N PRO A 57 14.53 15.31 3.91
CA PRO A 57 15.89 15.81 3.78
C PRO A 57 16.91 14.65 3.85
N LYS A 58 17.61 14.39 2.75
CA LYS A 58 18.55 13.23 2.60
C LYS A 58 19.69 13.18 3.59
N ASN A 59 20.01 14.29 4.27
CA ASN A 59 21.09 14.42 5.23
C ASN A 59 20.68 14.10 6.68
N THR A 60 19.44 13.71 6.93
CA THR A 60 18.94 13.40 8.27
C THR A 60 19.23 11.95 8.66
N HIS A 61 19.40 11.70 9.95
CA HIS A 61 19.53 10.34 10.49
C HIS A 61 18.27 9.52 10.19
N TYR A 62 17.12 10.15 10.32
CA TYR A 62 15.81 9.57 10.02
C TYR A 62 15.69 9.03 8.59
N PHE A 63 16.20 9.76 7.58
CA PHE A 63 16.22 9.29 6.20
C PHE A 63 17.07 8.02 6.03
N LYS A 64 18.22 7.96 6.71
CA LYS A 64 19.11 6.78 6.65
C LYS A 64 18.46 5.56 7.31
N ASP A 65 17.74 5.76 8.42
CA ASP A 65 17.06 4.69 9.12
C ASP A 65 15.92 4.12 8.28
N ILE A 66 15.12 4.99 7.65
CA ILE A 66 14.04 4.55 6.74
C ILE A 66 14.61 3.77 5.56
N ARG A 67 15.68 4.26 4.93
CA ARG A 67 16.35 3.57 3.82
C ARG A 67 16.86 2.20 4.26
N PHE A 68 17.47 2.12 5.44
CA PHE A 68 17.89 0.85 6.01
C PHE A 68 16.72 -0.14 6.14
N PHE A 69 15.58 0.31 6.70
CA PHE A 69 14.41 -0.56 6.81
C PHE A 69 13.86 -0.96 5.45
N GLU A 70 13.83 -0.06 4.49
CA GLU A 70 13.36 -0.36 3.14
C GLU A 70 14.23 -1.39 2.43
N GLU A 71 15.54 -1.29 2.58
CA GLU A 71 16.51 -2.18 1.93
C GLU A 71 16.58 -3.56 2.62
N GLU A 72 16.51 -3.62 3.96
CA GLU A 72 16.68 -4.85 4.72
C GLU A 72 15.35 -5.64 4.91
N PHE A 73 14.20 -4.96 4.86
CA PHE A 73 12.89 -5.58 5.09
C PHE A 73 11.95 -5.53 3.87
N ASP A 74 12.48 -5.16 2.70
CA ASP A 74 11.75 -5.14 1.41
C ASP A 74 10.51 -4.23 1.39
N GLY A 75 10.48 -3.21 2.23
CA GLY A 75 9.41 -2.22 2.25
C GLY A 75 9.17 -1.61 3.62
N ILE A 76 8.48 -0.47 3.62
CA ILE A 76 8.18 0.29 4.84
C ILE A 76 6.68 0.57 5.01
N MET A 77 5.90 0.44 3.96
CA MET A 77 4.46 0.69 4.01
C MET A 77 3.71 -0.63 4.23
N PRO A 78 3.10 -0.84 5.40
CA PRO A 78 2.35 -2.07 5.66
C PRO A 78 1.10 -2.09 4.80
N MET A 79 0.88 -3.21 4.11
CA MET A 79 -0.35 -3.53 3.41
C MET A 79 -0.94 -4.79 4.02
N GLU A 80 -2.16 -4.69 4.51
CA GLU A 80 -2.87 -5.82 5.10
C GLU A 80 -4.05 -6.23 4.24
N ILE A 81 -4.17 -7.51 3.99
CA ILE A 81 -5.30 -8.11 3.30
C ILE A 81 -6.05 -8.98 4.31
N VAL A 82 -7.30 -8.61 4.57
CA VAL A 82 -8.16 -9.33 5.50
C VAL A 82 -9.16 -10.17 4.72
N VAL A 83 -9.15 -11.46 4.97
CA VAL A 83 -10.05 -12.45 4.35
C VAL A 83 -11.10 -12.86 5.37
N ASP A 84 -12.33 -12.34 5.19
CA ASP A 84 -13.49 -12.80 5.95
C ASP A 84 -14.15 -13.98 5.22
N THR A 85 -14.20 -15.12 5.88
CA THR A 85 -14.76 -16.34 5.33
C THR A 85 -16.27 -16.48 5.58
N LYS A 86 -16.90 -15.50 6.23
CA LYS A 86 -18.32 -15.51 6.63
C LYS A 86 -18.73 -16.75 7.45
N ARG A 87 -17.76 -17.48 8.00
CA ARG A 87 -18.01 -18.76 8.74
C ARG A 87 -17.02 -18.93 9.88
N LYS A 88 -17.52 -19.31 11.05
CA LYS A 88 -16.68 -19.68 12.19
C LYS A 88 -15.68 -20.79 11.81
N ASN A 89 -14.41 -20.62 12.20
CA ASN A 89 -13.28 -21.47 11.83
C ASN A 89 -13.09 -21.66 10.32
N GLY A 90 -13.58 -20.72 9.50
CA GLY A 90 -13.44 -20.76 8.04
C GLY A 90 -12.03 -20.46 7.57
N ALA A 91 -11.32 -19.58 8.29
CA ALA A 91 -9.98 -19.11 7.96
C ALA A 91 -8.93 -20.22 7.89
N ILE A 92 -9.05 -21.23 8.76
CA ILE A 92 -8.11 -22.36 8.87
C ILE A 92 -8.54 -23.59 8.06
N LYS A 93 -9.59 -23.50 7.24
CA LYS A 93 -10.00 -24.61 6.38
C LYS A 93 -9.01 -24.78 5.21
N PRO A 94 -8.72 -26.03 4.80
CA PRO A 94 -7.76 -26.31 3.73
C PRO A 94 -8.06 -25.56 2.41
N ALA A 95 -9.34 -25.35 2.09
CA ALA A 95 -9.74 -24.61 0.89
C ALA A 95 -9.38 -23.11 0.98
N THR A 96 -9.58 -22.49 2.15
CA THR A 96 -9.21 -21.10 2.41
C THR A 96 -7.70 -20.93 2.41
N LEU A 97 -6.98 -21.81 3.11
CA LEU A 97 -5.52 -21.80 3.18
C LEU A 97 -4.86 -21.90 1.79
N ARG A 98 -5.38 -22.79 0.92
CA ARG A 98 -4.89 -22.87 -0.47
C ARG A 98 -5.11 -21.59 -1.26
N ARG A 99 -6.26 -20.93 -1.09
CA ARG A 99 -6.55 -19.65 -1.75
C ARG A 99 -5.64 -18.52 -1.26
N MET A 100 -5.42 -18.48 0.05
CA MET A 100 -4.46 -17.54 0.66
C MET A 100 -3.03 -17.81 0.18
N ASP A 101 -2.64 -19.07 0.05
CA ASP A 101 -1.34 -19.46 -0.48
C ASP A 101 -1.14 -19.01 -1.93
N GLN A 102 -2.16 -19.20 -2.78
CA GLN A 102 -2.16 -18.71 -4.16
C GLN A 102 -2.06 -17.19 -4.25
N LEU A 103 -2.79 -16.46 -3.39
CA LEU A 103 -2.69 -15.01 -3.31
C LEU A 103 -1.29 -14.59 -2.82
N GLY A 104 -0.76 -15.28 -1.82
CA GLY A 104 0.59 -15.05 -1.32
C GLY A 104 1.66 -15.21 -2.41
N THR A 105 1.52 -16.21 -3.29
CA THR A 105 2.41 -16.40 -4.43
C THR A 105 2.36 -15.21 -5.40
N VAL A 106 1.17 -14.69 -5.72
CA VAL A 106 1.06 -13.49 -6.58
C VAL A 106 1.72 -12.27 -5.95
N ILE A 107 1.58 -12.09 -4.64
CA ILE A 107 2.23 -11.00 -3.91
C ILE A 107 3.76 -11.17 -3.93
N GLU A 108 4.27 -12.39 -3.70
CA GLU A 108 5.70 -12.70 -3.69
C GLU A 108 6.34 -12.52 -5.08
N GLU A 109 5.57 -12.67 -6.17
CA GLU A 109 6.00 -12.43 -7.55
C GLU A 109 6.02 -10.93 -7.91
N THR A 110 5.48 -10.05 -7.06
CA THR A 110 5.49 -8.58 -7.28
C THR A 110 6.76 -7.99 -6.65
N PRO A 111 7.71 -7.44 -7.45
CA PRO A 111 9.04 -7.06 -6.95
C PRO A 111 9.05 -5.96 -5.88
N GLU A 112 8.00 -5.13 -5.87
CA GLU A 112 7.87 -3.99 -4.95
C GLU A 112 7.23 -4.37 -3.62
N LEU A 113 6.78 -5.63 -3.48
CA LEU A 113 6.17 -6.14 -2.25
C LEU A 113 7.12 -7.10 -1.52
N SER A 114 7.15 -7.01 -0.20
CA SER A 114 7.84 -7.98 0.61
C SER A 114 7.12 -9.33 0.57
N ARG A 115 7.85 -10.39 0.94
CA ARG A 115 7.24 -11.69 1.13
C ARG A 115 6.07 -11.59 2.12
N PRO A 116 4.86 -12.03 1.74
CA PRO A 116 3.69 -11.97 2.61
C PRO A 116 3.81 -12.93 3.78
N VAL A 117 3.28 -12.53 4.93
CA VAL A 117 3.23 -13.35 6.14
C VAL A 117 1.78 -13.54 6.57
N SER A 118 1.38 -14.79 6.78
CA SER A 118 0.00 -15.16 7.11
C SER A 118 -0.08 -16.45 7.95
N VAL A 119 -1.29 -16.87 8.28
CA VAL A 119 -1.55 -18.18 8.90
C VAL A 119 -1.03 -19.34 8.03
N VAL A 120 -0.94 -19.17 6.72
CA VAL A 120 -0.41 -20.16 5.78
C VAL A 120 1.04 -20.48 6.10
N ASP A 121 1.86 -19.44 6.34
CA ASP A 121 3.27 -19.59 6.68
C ASP A 121 3.45 -20.31 8.02
N LEU A 122 2.65 -19.93 9.02
CA LEU A 122 2.64 -20.61 10.32
C LEU A 122 2.38 -22.12 10.16
N ILE A 123 1.42 -22.49 9.32
CA ILE A 123 1.06 -23.90 9.08
C ILE A 123 2.16 -24.62 8.28
N LYS A 124 2.75 -23.98 7.26
CA LYS A 124 3.87 -24.52 6.49
C LYS A 124 5.09 -24.77 7.37
N TYR A 125 5.46 -23.81 8.23
CA TYR A 125 6.54 -23.95 9.20
C TYR A 125 6.27 -25.06 10.21
N SER A 126 5.04 -25.16 10.70
CA SER A 126 4.66 -26.23 11.64
C SER A 126 4.77 -27.61 11.00
N LYS A 127 4.38 -27.76 9.73
CA LYS A 127 4.60 -29.01 9.00
C LYS A 127 6.09 -29.29 8.80
N GLN A 128 6.86 -28.31 8.40
CA GLN A 128 8.31 -28.46 8.24
C GLN A 128 8.98 -28.89 9.57
N ALA A 129 8.60 -28.22 10.66
CA ALA A 129 9.10 -28.59 12.01
C ALA A 129 8.73 -30.00 12.40
N PHE A 130 7.50 -30.45 12.12
CA PHE A 130 7.05 -31.84 12.36
C PHE A 130 7.93 -32.85 11.62
N TYR A 131 8.41 -32.50 10.42
CA TYR A 131 9.32 -33.34 9.63
C TYR A 131 10.80 -32.93 9.81
N ASN A 132 11.21 -32.65 11.06
CA ASN A 132 12.59 -32.36 11.46
C ASN A 132 13.25 -31.16 10.70
N GLY A 133 12.48 -30.17 10.30
CA GLY A 133 12.99 -28.96 9.67
C GLY A 133 13.40 -29.11 8.19
N ILE A 134 13.12 -30.24 7.55
CA ILE A 134 13.53 -30.50 6.17
C ILE A 134 12.80 -29.54 5.20
N PRO A 135 13.51 -28.74 4.38
CA PRO A 135 12.93 -27.68 3.54
C PRO A 135 11.82 -28.13 2.59
N LYS A 136 11.90 -29.34 2.05
CA LYS A 136 10.87 -29.88 1.13
C LYS A 136 9.48 -29.98 1.75
N TYR A 137 9.37 -29.97 3.08
CA TYR A 137 8.09 -30.02 3.79
C TYR A 137 7.51 -28.64 4.13
N TYR A 138 8.17 -27.54 3.70
CA TYR A 138 7.61 -26.21 3.76
C TYR A 138 6.49 -26.04 2.72
N GLN A 139 5.36 -26.67 3.00
CA GLN A 139 4.17 -26.66 2.13
C GLN A 139 2.91 -26.94 2.97
N LEU A 140 1.74 -26.60 2.43
CA LEU A 140 0.48 -26.90 3.12
C LEU A 140 0.33 -28.40 3.39
N PRO A 141 -0.27 -28.77 4.53
CA PRO A 141 -0.53 -30.16 4.85
C PRO A 141 -1.54 -30.79 3.87
N THR A 142 -1.38 -32.07 3.62
CA THR A 142 -2.39 -32.89 2.93
C THR A 142 -3.63 -33.06 3.83
N SER A 143 -4.72 -33.54 3.26
CA SER A 143 -5.96 -33.79 4.04
C SER A 143 -5.73 -34.74 5.21
N GLN A 144 -4.80 -35.72 5.07
CA GLN A 144 -4.45 -36.69 6.11
C GLN A 144 -3.59 -36.06 7.23
N GLU A 145 -2.66 -35.20 6.86
CA GLU A 145 -1.77 -34.51 7.80
C GLU A 145 -2.46 -33.35 8.53
N ASN A 146 -3.53 -32.82 7.95
CA ASN A 146 -4.14 -31.56 8.41
C ASN A 146 -4.55 -31.62 9.88
N THR A 147 -5.12 -32.72 10.33
CA THR A 147 -5.63 -32.84 11.71
C THR A 147 -4.51 -32.67 12.73
N PHE A 148 -3.41 -33.47 12.59
CA PHE A 148 -2.33 -33.40 13.58
C PHE A 148 -1.42 -32.20 13.44
N ILE A 149 -1.22 -31.66 12.22
CA ILE A 149 -0.50 -30.40 12.06
C ILE A 149 -1.31 -29.22 12.67
N MET A 150 -2.63 -29.19 12.47
CA MET A 150 -3.47 -28.16 13.08
C MET A 150 -3.55 -28.28 14.61
N ASP A 151 -3.57 -29.48 15.14
CA ASP A 151 -3.48 -29.73 16.59
C ASP A 151 -2.13 -29.27 17.16
N MET A 152 -1.04 -29.48 16.44
CA MET A 152 0.27 -28.97 16.81
C MET A 152 0.31 -27.44 16.81
N VAL A 153 -0.21 -26.78 15.75
CA VAL A 153 -0.31 -25.33 15.67
C VAL A 153 -1.10 -24.74 16.86
N ARG A 154 -2.20 -25.38 17.24
CA ARG A 154 -3.01 -24.93 18.38
C ARG A 154 -2.32 -25.14 19.74
N LYS A 155 -1.58 -26.23 19.91
CA LYS A 155 -0.89 -26.58 21.15
C LYS A 155 0.44 -25.84 21.32
N SER A 156 1.15 -25.56 20.25
CA SER A 156 2.41 -24.81 20.28
C SER A 156 2.20 -23.32 20.55
N SER A 157 0.96 -22.87 20.56
CA SER A 157 0.57 -21.54 20.99
C SER A 157 0.60 -21.45 22.51
N GLY A 158 1.81 -21.47 23.12
CA GLY A 158 2.03 -21.16 24.53
C GLY A 158 1.59 -19.75 24.90
N GLU A 159 2.24 -19.08 25.86
CA GLU A 159 1.87 -17.75 26.38
C GLU A 159 1.70 -16.63 25.32
N GLY A 160 2.05 -16.86 24.05
CA GLY A 160 1.73 -15.98 22.89
C GLY A 160 1.06 -16.80 21.80
N ASN A 161 -0.25 -16.80 21.74
CA ASN A 161 -1.02 -17.54 20.73
C ASN A 161 -0.71 -17.05 19.31
N LEU A 162 0.34 -17.58 18.67
CA LEU A 162 0.80 -17.20 17.33
C LEU A 162 -0.32 -17.28 16.27
N LEU A 163 -1.28 -18.21 16.43
CA LEU A 163 -2.42 -18.30 15.55
C LEU A 163 -3.30 -17.03 15.62
N GLN A 164 -3.46 -16.44 16.82
CA GLN A 164 -4.23 -15.21 17.01
C GLN A 164 -3.56 -13.98 16.40
N SER A 165 -2.28 -14.06 16.09
CA SER A 165 -1.61 -13.00 15.32
C SER A 165 -2.09 -12.91 13.87
N PHE A 166 -2.67 -13.97 13.34
CA PHE A 166 -3.10 -14.04 11.93
C PHE A 166 -4.60 -14.33 11.78
N VAL A 167 -5.26 -14.86 12.79
CA VAL A 167 -6.65 -15.28 12.74
C VAL A 167 -7.37 -14.76 13.98
N ASP A 168 -8.57 -14.25 13.79
CA ASP A 168 -9.37 -13.72 14.88
C ASP A 168 -9.84 -14.81 15.86
N SER A 169 -10.38 -14.41 17.01
CA SER A 169 -10.85 -15.32 18.06
C SER A 169 -11.96 -16.29 17.61
N THR A 170 -12.72 -15.91 16.58
CA THR A 170 -13.79 -16.74 16.00
C THR A 170 -13.28 -17.69 14.92
N GLY A 171 -12.07 -17.50 14.43
CA GLY A 171 -11.51 -18.22 13.30
C GLY A 171 -12.18 -17.86 11.95
N GLN A 172 -12.92 -16.76 11.90
CA GLN A 172 -13.63 -16.33 10.71
C GLN A 172 -12.76 -15.49 9.80
N ASN A 173 -12.00 -14.55 10.39
CA ASN A 173 -11.15 -13.63 9.67
C ASN A 173 -9.69 -14.08 9.73
N ALA A 174 -9.02 -14.02 8.60
CA ALA A 174 -7.57 -14.19 8.52
C ALA A 174 -6.94 -12.96 7.90
N ARG A 175 -5.74 -12.59 8.38
CA ARG A 175 -4.96 -11.51 7.78
C ARG A 175 -3.70 -12.04 7.12
N LEU A 176 -3.33 -11.37 6.04
CA LEU A 176 -2.08 -11.51 5.33
C LEU A 176 -1.43 -10.13 5.31
N THR A 177 -0.21 -10.04 5.79
CA THR A 177 0.54 -8.79 5.89
C THR A 177 1.72 -8.83 4.94
N THR A 178 1.90 -7.80 4.15
CA THR A 178 3.09 -7.55 3.32
C THR A 178 3.49 -6.10 3.46
N TYR A 179 4.69 -5.75 3.02
CA TYR A 179 5.17 -4.38 3.02
C TYR A 179 5.44 -3.94 1.59
N LEU A 180 5.04 -2.73 1.26
CA LEU A 180 5.27 -2.10 -0.03
C LEU A 180 6.50 -1.20 0.09
N ARG A 181 7.39 -1.26 -0.89
CA ARG A 181 8.49 -0.31 -1.06
C ARG A 181 7.95 1.06 -1.41
N ASP A 182 8.78 2.09 -1.21
CA ASP A 182 8.41 3.44 -1.61
C ASP A 182 8.39 3.53 -3.15
N VAL A 183 7.20 3.62 -3.70
CA VAL A 183 6.95 3.69 -5.14
C VAL A 183 6.09 4.91 -5.48
N LYS A 184 6.10 5.31 -6.74
CA LYS A 184 5.20 6.36 -7.25
C LYS A 184 3.74 5.94 -7.10
N ILE A 185 2.85 6.93 -6.92
CA ILE A 185 1.40 6.69 -6.73
C ILE A 185 0.82 5.85 -7.86
N ASP A 186 1.15 6.16 -9.11
CA ASP A 186 0.65 5.43 -10.28
C ASP A 186 1.01 3.94 -10.20
N ARG A 187 2.25 3.64 -9.77
CA ARG A 187 2.70 2.26 -9.61
C ARG A 187 2.01 1.55 -8.44
N MET A 188 1.76 2.29 -7.36
CA MET A 188 1.00 1.75 -6.22
C MET A 188 -0.43 1.38 -6.63
N GLU A 189 -1.10 2.24 -7.42
CA GLU A 189 -2.44 1.95 -7.95
C GLU A 189 -2.45 0.73 -8.89
N GLU A 190 -1.44 0.56 -9.74
CA GLU A 190 -1.29 -0.63 -10.57
C GLU A 190 -1.16 -1.90 -9.73
N ILE A 191 -0.29 -1.89 -8.72
CA ILE A 191 -0.09 -3.02 -7.80
C ILE A 191 -1.40 -3.34 -7.08
N GLU A 192 -2.10 -2.31 -6.58
CA GLU A 192 -3.40 -2.48 -5.92
C GLU A 192 -4.43 -3.12 -6.85
N MET A 193 -4.52 -2.66 -8.10
CA MET A 193 -5.42 -3.24 -9.10
C MET A 193 -5.09 -4.70 -9.41
N ASP A 194 -3.82 -5.06 -9.49
CA ASP A 194 -3.41 -6.42 -9.81
C ASP A 194 -3.69 -7.37 -8.64
N ILE A 195 -3.49 -6.92 -7.39
CA ILE A 195 -3.89 -7.67 -6.20
C ILE A 195 -5.41 -7.82 -6.15
N GLN A 196 -6.19 -6.78 -6.45
CA GLN A 196 -7.65 -6.87 -6.50
C GLN A 196 -8.13 -7.87 -7.55
N LYS A 197 -7.52 -7.92 -8.73
CA LYS A 197 -7.81 -8.95 -9.76
C LYS A 197 -7.49 -10.36 -9.23
N ALA A 198 -6.37 -10.53 -8.53
CA ALA A 198 -6.02 -11.81 -7.91
C ALA A 198 -7.02 -12.20 -6.82
N ILE A 199 -7.44 -11.27 -5.97
CA ILE A 199 -8.48 -11.49 -4.96
C ILE A 199 -9.77 -11.95 -5.61
N ALA A 200 -10.26 -11.24 -6.62
CA ALA A 200 -11.49 -11.60 -7.35
C ALA A 200 -11.40 -12.99 -7.99
N LYS A 201 -10.21 -13.36 -8.49
CA LYS A 201 -9.95 -14.68 -9.08
C LYS A 201 -9.98 -15.80 -8.05
N PHE A 202 -9.38 -15.62 -6.89
CA PHE A 202 -9.22 -16.68 -5.89
C PHE A 202 -10.34 -16.73 -4.86
N PHE A 203 -11.00 -15.62 -4.56
CA PHE A 203 -12.00 -15.51 -3.50
C PHE A 203 -13.37 -15.13 -4.06
N PRO A 204 -14.25 -16.11 -4.35
CA PRO A 204 -15.63 -15.82 -4.79
C PRO A 204 -16.39 -15.02 -3.74
N GLU A 205 -16.99 -13.89 -4.11
CA GLU A 205 -17.69 -12.95 -3.22
C GLU A 205 -18.86 -13.58 -2.45
N GLU A 206 -19.47 -14.63 -3.02
CA GLU A 206 -20.53 -15.37 -2.37
C GLU A 206 -20.10 -16.02 -1.05
N ARG A 207 -18.81 -16.37 -0.91
CA ARG A 207 -18.27 -17.13 0.21
C ARG A 207 -17.27 -16.34 1.05
N TYR A 208 -16.68 -15.33 0.48
CA TYR A 208 -15.60 -14.53 1.08
C TYR A 208 -15.93 -13.06 0.94
N ASN A 209 -15.47 -12.28 1.91
CA ASN A 209 -15.33 -10.86 1.77
C ASN A 209 -13.87 -10.52 2.02
N VAL A 210 -13.20 -9.92 1.05
CA VAL A 210 -11.76 -9.63 1.14
C VAL A 210 -11.57 -8.14 0.94
N PHE A 211 -10.84 -7.52 1.86
CA PHE A 211 -10.56 -6.09 1.80
C PHE A 211 -9.10 -5.82 2.14
N MET A 212 -8.55 -4.81 1.48
CA MET A 212 -7.19 -4.32 1.74
C MET A 212 -7.24 -3.09 2.63
N THR A 213 -6.30 -3.00 3.57
CA THR A 213 -6.11 -1.87 4.48
C THR A 213 -4.62 -1.49 4.51
N GLY A 214 -4.29 -0.31 5.06
CA GLY A 214 -2.89 0.10 5.19
C GLY A 214 -2.46 1.11 4.12
N LYS A 215 -3.35 2.06 3.76
CA LYS A 215 -3.01 3.19 2.87
C LYS A 215 -2.36 4.33 3.62
#